data_3c2cb0b29e03e0abf356068ce01631e4
#
_entry.id   3c2cb0b29e03e0abf356068ce01631e4
#
_cell.length_a   1.000
_cell.length_b   1.000
_cell.length_c   1.000
_cell.angle_alpha   90.00
_cell.angle_beta   90.00
_cell.angle_gamma   90.00
#
_symmetry.space_group_name_H-M   'P 1'
#
loop_
_entity.id
_entity.type
_entity.pdbx_description
1 polymer ?
#
loop_
_entity_poly.entity_id
_entity_poly.type
_entity_poly.pdbx_seq_one_letter_code
_entity_poly.pdbx_strand_id
1 'polypeptide(L)'
;NFSVEKGEFIAVMGESGSGKTTLLNIIATLDKATEGSVFIGGKDVNSLSNSEVASFRREKLGFVFQDFNLLDSFSNRDNIYLPLVLSDIKPVVMNEKVGEIAPILKISDILDKYPYQVSGGQKQRVAIARAIITKPDLLLADEPTGALDSKSADIVMKTFCDINNSGQTVLMVTHSVKCAAFAKRVIFIKDGRVYHEIYKGSDDNLTFAEKINQAQIMLNGVNNYEK
;
A
#
# COMPACT_ATOMS: atom_id res chain seq x y z
N ASN A 1 17.48 -9.53 2.42
CA ASN A 1 17.54 -8.15 1.93
C ASN A 1 16.83 -8.04 0.60
N PHE A 2 16.16 -6.91 0.33
CA PHE A 2 15.61 -6.55 -0.98
C PHE A 2 15.60 -5.02 -1.13
N SER A 3 15.49 -4.54 -2.34
CA SER A 3 15.33 -3.13 -2.67
C SER A 3 14.08 -2.93 -3.51
N VAL A 4 13.56 -1.71 -3.51
CA VAL A 4 12.42 -1.27 -4.32
C VAL A 4 12.85 -0.03 -5.08
N GLU A 5 12.72 -0.07 -6.39
CA GLU A 5 13.07 1.05 -7.25
C GLU A 5 11.96 2.11 -7.25
N LYS A 6 12.36 3.36 -7.45
CA LYS A 6 11.38 4.46 -7.56
C LYS A 6 10.41 4.21 -8.72
N GLY A 7 9.11 4.31 -8.44
CA GLY A 7 8.06 4.04 -9.42
C GLY A 7 7.81 2.53 -9.65
N GLU A 8 8.40 1.65 -8.84
CA GLU A 8 8.10 0.23 -8.88
C GLU A 8 6.79 -0.06 -8.13
N PHE A 9 6.03 -1.04 -8.61
CA PHE A 9 4.91 -1.64 -7.88
C PHE A 9 5.29 -3.08 -7.53
N ILE A 10 5.50 -3.33 -6.24
CA ILE A 10 5.80 -4.69 -5.74
C ILE A 10 4.69 -5.21 -4.84
N ALA A 11 4.49 -6.52 -4.88
CA ALA A 11 3.66 -7.23 -3.92
C ALA A 11 4.52 -8.16 -3.05
N VAL A 12 4.24 -8.18 -1.76
CA VAL A 12 4.85 -9.08 -0.78
C VAL A 12 3.82 -10.13 -0.39
N MET A 13 4.14 -11.39 -0.64
CA MET A 13 3.29 -12.54 -0.35
C MET A 13 3.97 -13.51 0.63
N GLY A 14 3.20 -14.33 1.30
CA GLY A 14 3.67 -15.36 2.22
C GLY A 14 2.55 -15.87 3.13
N GLU A 15 2.78 -16.96 3.83
CA GLU A 15 1.82 -17.54 4.77
C GLU A 15 1.52 -16.60 5.96
N SER A 16 0.44 -16.89 6.69
CA SER A 16 0.16 -16.20 7.95
C SER A 16 1.33 -16.40 8.91
N GLY A 17 1.75 -15.34 9.60
CA GLY A 17 2.90 -15.39 10.52
C GLY A 17 4.28 -15.32 9.86
N SER A 18 4.40 -15.23 8.53
CA SER A 18 5.70 -15.16 7.84
C SER A 18 6.46 -13.83 8.05
N GLY A 19 5.89 -12.85 8.76
CA GLY A 19 6.55 -11.58 9.07
C GLY A 19 6.19 -10.41 8.14
N LYS A 20 5.21 -10.55 7.23
CA LYS A 20 4.80 -9.48 6.30
C LYS A 20 4.35 -8.20 6.99
N THR A 21 3.45 -8.32 7.97
CA THR A 21 2.95 -7.17 8.75
C THR A 21 4.07 -6.54 9.58
N THR A 22 4.97 -7.35 10.16
CA THR A 22 6.15 -6.84 10.86
C THR A 22 7.05 -6.05 9.93
N LEU A 23 7.34 -6.59 8.73
CA LEU A 23 8.10 -5.88 7.70
C LEU A 23 7.43 -4.55 7.34
N LEU A 24 6.13 -4.57 7.10
CA LEU A 24 5.37 -3.37 6.75
C LEU A 24 5.44 -2.32 7.88
N ASN A 25 5.28 -2.74 9.14
CA ASN A 25 5.36 -1.86 10.31
C ASN A 25 6.74 -1.24 10.48
N ILE A 26 7.81 -2.00 10.23
CA ILE A 26 9.18 -1.48 10.27
C ILE A 26 9.40 -0.45 9.16
N ILE A 27 8.98 -0.72 7.93
CA ILE A 27 9.07 0.22 6.81
C ILE A 27 8.21 1.48 7.10
N ALA A 28 7.02 1.28 7.68
CA ALA A 28 6.13 2.35 8.11
C ALA A 28 6.65 3.15 9.32
N THR A 29 7.78 2.76 9.89
CA THR A 29 8.34 3.36 11.12
C THR A 29 7.38 3.28 12.33
N LEU A 30 6.49 2.30 12.33
CA LEU A 30 5.59 1.97 13.45
C LEU A 30 6.26 1.04 14.45
N ASP A 31 7.25 0.28 13.98
CA ASP A 31 8.09 -0.62 14.77
C ASP A 31 9.57 -0.40 14.40
N LYS A 32 10.48 -0.87 15.23
CA LYS A 32 11.93 -0.76 15.01
C LYS A 32 12.51 -2.11 14.62
N ALA A 33 13.40 -2.11 13.62
CA ALA A 33 14.19 -3.28 13.31
C ALA A 33 15.15 -3.61 14.49
N THR A 34 15.18 -4.88 14.90
CA THR A 34 16.12 -5.36 15.92
C THR A 34 17.56 -5.36 15.36
N GLU A 35 17.70 -5.71 14.08
CA GLU A 35 18.96 -5.74 13.35
C GLU A 35 18.77 -5.26 11.92
N GLY A 36 19.84 -4.80 11.30
CA GLY A 36 19.83 -4.30 9.92
C GLY A 36 19.38 -2.84 9.82
N SER A 37 19.19 -2.36 8.59
CA SER A 37 18.84 -0.97 8.29
C SER A 37 17.77 -0.89 7.22
N VAL A 38 16.91 0.11 7.30
CA VAL A 38 15.88 0.44 6.30
C VAL A 38 16.15 1.83 5.76
N PHE A 39 16.33 1.92 4.45
CA PHE A 39 16.55 3.19 3.75
C PHE A 39 15.33 3.53 2.89
N ILE A 40 14.82 4.74 3.05
CA ILE A 40 13.73 5.28 2.22
C ILE A 40 14.17 6.64 1.68
N GLY A 41 14.21 6.78 0.35
CA GLY A 41 14.72 7.99 -0.27
C GLY A 41 16.17 8.31 0.12
N GLY A 42 17.00 7.29 0.38
CA GLY A 42 18.40 7.42 0.82
C GLY A 42 18.57 7.75 2.31
N LYS A 43 17.49 7.93 3.09
CA LYS A 43 17.55 8.21 4.53
C LYS A 43 17.34 6.92 5.33
N ASP A 44 18.27 6.61 6.25
CA ASP A 44 18.09 5.50 7.20
C ASP A 44 17.00 5.85 8.22
N VAL A 45 15.90 5.09 8.20
CA VAL A 45 14.78 5.34 9.11
C VAL A 45 15.10 5.03 10.57
N ASN A 46 16.07 4.16 10.83
CA ASN A 46 16.50 3.83 12.18
C ASN A 46 17.28 4.96 12.85
N SER A 47 17.85 5.88 12.06
CA SER A 47 18.61 7.04 12.55
C SER A 47 17.71 8.22 12.97
N LEU A 48 16.39 8.13 12.73
CA LEU A 48 15.44 9.19 13.01
C LEU A 48 15.16 9.31 14.51
N SER A 49 15.17 10.52 15.04
CA SER A 49 14.63 10.83 16.38
C SER A 49 13.11 10.68 16.40
N ASN A 50 12.53 10.54 17.59
CA ASN A 50 11.08 10.38 17.72
C ASN A 50 10.26 11.54 17.11
N SER A 51 10.77 12.76 17.13
CA SER A 51 10.14 13.93 16.51
C SER A 51 10.23 13.86 14.97
N GLU A 52 11.36 13.42 14.42
CA GLU A 52 11.55 13.26 12.98
C GLU A 52 10.75 12.11 12.39
N VAL A 53 10.54 11.01 13.14
CA VAL A 53 9.73 9.86 12.69
C VAL A 53 8.31 10.27 12.33
N ALA A 54 7.67 11.13 13.15
CA ALA A 54 6.30 11.58 12.90
C ALA A 54 6.21 12.46 11.63
N SER A 55 7.17 13.35 11.43
CA SER A 55 7.27 14.19 10.23
C SER A 55 7.58 13.34 9.00
N PHE A 56 8.52 12.41 9.13
CA PHE A 56 8.91 11.50 8.05
C PHE A 56 7.72 10.65 7.57
N ARG A 57 6.95 10.04 8.49
CA ARG A 57 5.75 9.28 8.14
C ARG A 57 4.75 10.13 7.35
N ARG A 58 4.47 11.34 7.84
CA ARG A 58 3.48 12.24 7.23
C ARG A 58 3.88 12.72 5.84
N GLU A 59 5.18 12.96 5.62
CA GLU A 59 5.69 13.55 4.39
C GLU A 59 6.12 12.51 3.35
N LYS A 60 6.67 11.39 3.81
CA LYS A 60 7.37 10.41 2.95
C LYS A 60 6.60 9.12 2.75
N LEU A 61 5.62 8.82 3.61
CA LEU A 61 4.87 7.58 3.57
C LEU A 61 3.38 7.85 3.41
N GLY A 62 2.74 7.10 2.50
CA GLY A 62 1.30 6.93 2.46
C GLY A 62 0.93 5.54 2.97
N PHE A 63 -0.20 5.42 3.65
CA PHE A 63 -0.64 4.13 4.18
C PHE A 63 -2.09 3.84 3.86
N VAL A 64 -2.35 2.66 3.28
CA VAL A 64 -3.69 2.14 2.97
C VAL A 64 -3.88 0.82 3.72
N PHE A 65 -4.87 0.79 4.60
CA PHE A 65 -5.20 -0.36 5.45
C PHE A 65 -6.35 -1.19 4.86
N GLN A 66 -6.47 -2.42 5.30
CA GLN A 66 -7.58 -3.32 4.97
C GLN A 66 -8.92 -2.74 5.43
N ASP A 67 -9.00 -2.21 6.65
CA ASP A 67 -10.22 -1.69 7.28
C ASP A 67 -10.43 -0.18 7.01
N PHE A 68 -9.81 0.36 5.96
CA PHE A 68 -9.90 1.76 5.52
C PHE A 68 -9.35 2.78 6.54
N ASN A 69 -9.55 2.57 7.82
CA ASN A 69 -9.18 3.46 8.94
C ASN A 69 -9.61 4.93 8.71
N LEU A 70 -10.82 5.11 8.19
CA LEU A 70 -11.46 6.41 8.07
C LEU A 70 -12.12 6.78 9.41
N LEU A 71 -12.12 8.07 9.73
CA LEU A 71 -12.81 8.61 10.89
C LEU A 71 -14.27 8.86 10.54
N ASP A 72 -15.19 8.11 11.14
CA ASP A 72 -16.64 8.19 10.84
C ASP A 72 -17.28 9.51 11.25
N SER A 73 -16.65 10.25 12.19
CA SER A 73 -17.08 11.58 12.62
C SER A 73 -16.72 12.71 11.63
N PHE A 74 -15.91 12.40 10.61
CA PHE A 74 -15.44 13.34 9.61
C PHE A 74 -16.02 12.99 8.23
N SER A 75 -16.28 14.02 7.42
CA SER A 75 -16.62 13.80 6.00
C SER A 75 -15.45 13.09 5.27
N ASN A 76 -15.72 12.53 4.08
CA ASN A 76 -14.66 11.95 3.27
C ASN A 76 -13.62 13.01 2.87
N ARG A 77 -14.04 14.25 2.62
CA ARG A 77 -13.16 15.41 2.38
C ARG A 77 -12.24 15.66 3.57
N ASP A 78 -12.79 15.72 4.77
CA ASP A 78 -12.01 15.97 5.99
C ASP A 78 -11.03 14.85 6.28
N ASN A 79 -11.42 13.59 6.04
CA ASN A 79 -10.51 12.45 6.11
C ASN A 79 -9.30 12.62 5.17
N ILE A 80 -9.52 13.11 3.94
CA ILE A 80 -8.43 13.36 2.98
C ILE A 80 -7.57 14.55 3.42
N TYR A 81 -8.15 15.55 4.07
CA TYR A 81 -7.43 16.73 4.55
C TYR A 81 -6.50 16.44 5.74
N LEU A 82 -6.77 15.41 6.55
CA LEU A 82 -6.03 15.15 7.79
C LEU A 82 -4.51 15.27 7.67
N PRO A 83 -3.82 14.60 6.71
CA PRO A 83 -2.36 14.73 6.60
C PRO A 83 -1.91 16.12 6.19
N LEU A 84 -2.74 16.88 5.46
CA LEU A 84 -2.44 18.26 5.06
C LEU A 84 -2.62 19.23 6.23
N VAL A 85 -3.66 19.05 7.05
CA VAL A 85 -3.89 19.83 8.28
C VAL A 85 -2.73 19.63 9.25
N LEU A 86 -2.30 18.38 9.45
CA LEU A 86 -1.15 18.06 10.30
C LEU A 86 0.20 18.60 9.76
N SER A 87 0.22 19.06 8.51
CA SER A 87 1.37 19.69 7.85
C SER A 87 1.22 21.19 7.71
N ASP A 88 0.26 21.82 8.42
CA ASP A 88 -0.03 23.25 8.41
C ASP A 88 -0.28 23.83 7.00
N ILE A 89 -0.82 23.02 6.09
CA ILE A 89 -1.14 23.46 4.72
C ILE A 89 -2.39 24.34 4.75
N LYS A 90 -2.34 25.46 4.03
CA LYS A 90 -3.44 26.42 3.96
C LYS A 90 -4.70 25.80 3.30
N PRO A 91 -5.91 26.14 3.76
CA PRO A 91 -7.18 25.58 3.23
C PRO A 91 -7.35 25.74 1.71
N VAL A 92 -6.89 26.84 1.13
CA VAL A 92 -6.95 27.05 -0.34
C VAL A 92 -6.18 25.95 -1.07
N VAL A 93 -4.93 25.67 -0.63
CA VAL A 93 -4.09 24.64 -1.23
C VAL A 93 -4.66 23.23 -0.99
N MET A 94 -5.27 22.98 0.18
CA MET A 94 -5.94 21.70 0.45
C MET A 94 -7.09 21.46 -0.53
N ASN A 95 -7.92 22.49 -0.81
CA ASN A 95 -9.01 22.39 -1.77
C ASN A 95 -8.50 22.13 -3.20
N GLU A 96 -7.44 22.79 -3.62
CA GLU A 96 -6.81 22.57 -4.93
C GLU A 96 -6.33 21.14 -5.08
N LYS A 97 -5.56 20.62 -4.10
CA LYS A 97 -5.06 19.23 -4.10
C LYS A 97 -6.18 18.19 -4.15
N VAL A 98 -7.25 18.38 -3.37
CA VAL A 98 -8.40 17.46 -3.40
C VAL A 98 -9.15 17.59 -4.73
N GLY A 99 -9.28 18.80 -5.28
CA GLY A 99 -9.86 19.03 -6.60
C GLY A 99 -9.13 18.29 -7.73
N GLU A 100 -7.79 18.19 -7.64
CA GLU A 100 -6.97 17.43 -8.59
C GLU A 100 -7.17 15.92 -8.48
N ILE A 101 -7.19 15.39 -7.24
CA ILE A 101 -7.13 13.94 -7.01
C ILE A 101 -8.52 13.27 -7.02
N ALA A 102 -9.56 13.97 -6.59
CA ALA A 102 -10.89 13.38 -6.42
C ALA A 102 -11.51 12.88 -7.75
N PRO A 103 -11.38 13.57 -8.89
CA PRO A 103 -11.85 13.06 -10.17
C PRO A 103 -11.10 11.79 -10.62
N ILE A 104 -9.77 11.75 -10.43
CA ILE A 104 -8.91 10.61 -10.79
C ILE A 104 -9.35 9.36 -10.03
N LEU A 105 -9.65 9.49 -8.74
CA LEU A 105 -10.09 8.41 -7.86
C LEU A 105 -11.61 8.16 -7.92
N LYS A 106 -12.35 8.93 -8.72
CA LYS A 106 -13.81 8.83 -8.86
C LYS A 106 -14.53 8.90 -7.52
N ILE A 107 -14.20 9.93 -6.73
CA ILE A 107 -14.77 10.20 -5.40
C ILE A 107 -15.36 11.62 -5.27
N SER A 108 -15.40 12.41 -6.36
CA SER A 108 -15.85 13.80 -6.33
C SER A 108 -17.28 13.95 -5.80
N ASP A 109 -18.18 13.02 -6.13
CA ASP A 109 -19.58 13.00 -5.75
C ASP A 109 -19.85 12.55 -4.30
N ILE A 110 -18.80 12.09 -3.60
CA ILE A 110 -18.92 11.57 -2.23
C ILE A 110 -18.07 12.34 -1.22
N LEU A 111 -17.37 13.41 -1.64
CA LEU A 111 -16.46 14.14 -0.76
C LEU A 111 -17.17 14.67 0.51
N ASP A 112 -18.37 15.16 0.39
CA ASP A 112 -19.11 15.76 1.51
C ASP A 112 -19.99 14.75 2.26
N LYS A 113 -19.95 13.45 1.86
CA LYS A 113 -20.56 12.33 2.59
C LYS A 113 -19.63 11.83 3.67
N TYR A 114 -20.23 11.16 4.66
CA TYR A 114 -19.50 10.47 5.71
C TYR A 114 -19.13 9.03 5.31
N PRO A 115 -18.10 8.42 5.90
CA PRO A 115 -17.68 7.05 5.55
C PRO A 115 -18.82 6.02 5.64
N TYR A 116 -19.69 6.11 6.63
CA TYR A 116 -20.84 5.19 6.77
C TYR A 116 -21.93 5.33 5.67
N GLN A 117 -21.87 6.38 4.85
CA GLN A 117 -22.82 6.64 3.77
C GLN A 117 -22.35 6.12 2.40
N VAL A 118 -21.19 5.51 2.32
CA VAL A 118 -20.56 5.09 1.07
C VAL A 118 -20.16 3.61 1.10
N SER A 119 -20.02 3.00 -0.09
CA SER A 119 -19.63 1.60 -0.20
C SER A 119 -18.19 1.34 0.24
N GLY A 120 -17.85 0.07 0.56
CA GLY A 120 -16.48 -0.32 0.92
C GLY A 120 -15.44 0.07 -0.12
N GLY A 121 -15.72 -0.16 -1.41
CA GLY A 121 -14.83 0.28 -2.49
C GLY A 121 -14.67 1.79 -2.60
N GLN A 122 -15.71 2.57 -2.27
CA GLN A 122 -15.62 4.02 -2.17
C GLN A 122 -14.78 4.45 -0.97
N LYS A 123 -15.00 3.84 0.21
CA LYS A 123 -14.17 4.07 1.41
C LYS A 123 -12.69 3.84 1.11
N GLN A 124 -12.37 2.75 0.42
CA GLN A 124 -10.99 2.43 0.07
C GLN A 124 -10.37 3.47 -0.86
N ARG A 125 -11.11 3.97 -1.85
CA ARG A 125 -10.61 5.07 -2.71
C ARG A 125 -10.42 6.38 -1.95
N VAL A 126 -11.24 6.67 -0.95
CA VAL A 126 -11.03 7.81 -0.02
C VAL A 126 -9.77 7.59 0.82
N ALA A 127 -9.56 6.38 1.35
CA ALA A 127 -8.34 6.03 2.10
C ALA A 127 -7.08 6.15 1.22
N ILE A 128 -7.16 5.73 -0.05
CA ILE A 128 -6.09 5.92 -1.03
C ILE A 128 -5.85 7.42 -1.27
N ALA A 129 -6.91 8.22 -1.48
CA ALA A 129 -6.78 9.67 -1.64
C ALA A 129 -6.03 10.31 -0.47
N ARG A 130 -6.44 9.96 0.77
CA ARG A 130 -5.76 10.40 1.99
C ARG A 130 -4.29 10.02 2.01
N ALA A 131 -3.96 8.79 1.58
CA ALA A 131 -2.60 8.28 1.61
C ALA A 131 -1.66 8.98 0.61
N ILE A 132 -2.18 9.42 -0.56
CA ILE A 132 -1.34 9.98 -1.64
C ILE A 132 -1.42 11.51 -1.75
N ILE A 133 -2.29 12.19 -0.99
CA ILE A 133 -2.50 13.64 -1.10
C ILE A 133 -1.24 14.47 -0.77
N THR A 134 -0.35 13.92 0.05
CA THR A 134 0.95 14.51 0.39
C THR A 134 2.03 14.25 -0.66
N LYS A 135 1.75 13.43 -1.68
CA LYS A 135 2.71 12.94 -2.69
C LYS A 135 3.90 12.21 -2.03
N PRO A 136 3.65 11.13 -1.27
CA PRO A 136 4.69 10.41 -0.53
C PRO A 136 5.70 9.73 -1.45
N ASP A 137 6.91 9.46 -0.94
CA ASP A 137 7.93 8.72 -1.69
C ASP A 137 7.53 7.23 -1.83
N LEU A 138 6.79 6.68 -0.86
CA LEU A 138 6.35 5.29 -0.83
C LEU A 138 4.91 5.16 -0.33
N LEU A 139 4.07 4.48 -1.12
CA LEU A 139 2.73 4.07 -0.74
C LEU A 139 2.77 2.63 -0.24
N LEU A 140 2.43 2.43 1.03
CA LEU A 140 2.30 1.13 1.68
C LEU A 140 0.83 0.71 1.67
N ALA A 141 0.55 -0.54 1.33
CA ALA A 141 -0.81 -1.08 1.33
C ALA A 141 -0.83 -2.45 2.04
N ASP A 142 -1.62 -2.57 3.09
CA ASP A 142 -1.81 -3.81 3.84
C ASP A 142 -3.16 -4.40 3.50
N GLU A 143 -3.17 -5.50 2.73
CA GLU A 143 -4.38 -6.21 2.28
C GLU A 143 -5.48 -5.26 1.75
N PRO A 144 -5.17 -4.35 0.81
CA PRO A 144 -6.05 -3.21 0.48
C PRO A 144 -7.40 -3.59 -0.11
N THR A 145 -7.63 -4.87 -0.38
CA THR A 145 -8.87 -5.41 -0.95
C THR A 145 -9.53 -6.45 -0.05
N GLY A 146 -8.96 -6.74 1.12
CA GLY A 146 -9.41 -7.83 1.99
C GLY A 146 -10.86 -7.69 2.50
N ALA A 147 -11.35 -6.46 2.64
CA ALA A 147 -12.72 -6.16 3.08
C ALA A 147 -13.70 -5.89 1.92
N LEU A 148 -13.32 -6.17 0.65
CA LEU A 148 -14.08 -5.79 -0.54
C LEU A 148 -14.63 -7.01 -1.30
N ASP A 149 -15.78 -6.81 -1.95
CA ASP A 149 -16.26 -7.72 -2.98
C ASP A 149 -15.33 -7.70 -4.21
N SER A 150 -15.40 -8.75 -5.05
CA SER A 150 -14.48 -8.93 -6.19
C SER A 150 -14.52 -7.77 -7.19
N LYS A 151 -15.69 -7.18 -7.43
CA LYS A 151 -15.84 -6.05 -8.38
C LYS A 151 -15.20 -4.78 -7.83
N SER A 152 -15.44 -4.49 -6.56
CA SER A 152 -14.81 -3.37 -5.85
C SER A 152 -13.30 -3.54 -5.75
N ALA A 153 -12.82 -4.76 -5.46
CA ALA A 153 -11.40 -5.08 -5.45
C ALA A 153 -10.72 -4.80 -6.80
N ASP A 154 -11.33 -5.20 -7.91
CA ASP A 154 -10.78 -4.94 -9.25
C ASP A 154 -10.67 -3.43 -9.55
N ILE A 155 -11.66 -2.63 -9.12
CA ILE A 155 -11.61 -1.18 -9.29
C ILE A 155 -10.48 -0.58 -8.45
N VAL A 156 -10.32 -1.02 -7.21
CA VAL A 156 -9.25 -0.55 -6.31
C VAL A 156 -7.88 -0.94 -6.87
N MET A 157 -7.70 -2.16 -7.36
CA MET A 157 -6.42 -2.58 -7.95
C MET A 157 -6.07 -1.79 -9.22
N LYS A 158 -7.05 -1.49 -10.08
CA LYS A 158 -6.84 -0.58 -11.21
C LYS A 158 -6.42 0.81 -10.75
N THR A 159 -7.02 1.33 -9.67
CA THR A 159 -6.61 2.60 -9.07
C THR A 159 -5.14 2.58 -8.62
N PHE A 160 -4.66 1.50 -7.99
CA PHE A 160 -3.24 1.35 -7.65
C PHE A 160 -2.35 1.35 -8.90
N CYS A 161 -2.77 0.69 -10.00
CA CYS A 161 -2.02 0.73 -11.25
C CYS A 161 -1.95 2.14 -11.83
N ASP A 162 -3.05 2.87 -11.86
CA ASP A 162 -3.10 4.24 -12.38
C ASP A 162 -2.17 5.17 -11.57
N ILE A 163 -2.18 5.05 -10.25
CA ILE A 163 -1.29 5.77 -9.34
C ILE A 163 0.17 5.38 -9.59
N ASN A 164 0.48 4.10 -9.74
CA ASN A 164 1.83 3.64 -10.04
C ASN A 164 2.32 4.12 -11.41
N ASN A 165 1.45 4.10 -12.42
CA ASN A 165 1.76 4.60 -13.77
C ASN A 165 2.05 6.12 -13.78
N SER A 166 1.53 6.87 -12.79
CA SER A 166 1.89 8.28 -12.58
C SER A 166 3.23 8.48 -11.85
N GLY A 167 3.96 7.40 -11.56
CA GLY A 167 5.30 7.43 -10.96
C GLY A 167 5.36 7.13 -9.46
N GLN A 168 4.23 6.83 -8.81
CA GLN A 168 4.19 6.47 -7.38
C GLN A 168 4.79 5.09 -7.14
N THR A 169 5.72 4.99 -6.21
CA THR A 169 6.24 3.71 -5.71
C THR A 169 5.20 3.07 -4.79
N VAL A 170 4.89 1.78 -5.01
CA VAL A 170 3.89 1.03 -4.23
C VAL A 170 4.49 -0.26 -3.70
N LEU A 171 4.35 -0.49 -2.39
CA LEU A 171 4.61 -1.76 -1.74
C LEU A 171 3.30 -2.26 -1.13
N MET A 172 2.80 -3.36 -1.66
CA MET A 172 1.55 -3.98 -1.21
C MET A 172 1.84 -5.31 -0.53
N VAL A 173 1.29 -5.53 0.65
CA VAL A 173 1.20 -6.85 1.28
C VAL A 173 -0.14 -7.45 0.93
N THR A 174 -0.15 -8.69 0.43
CA THR A 174 -1.40 -9.41 0.15
C THR A 174 -1.19 -10.92 0.12
N HIS A 175 -2.23 -11.66 0.49
CA HIS A 175 -2.33 -13.11 0.26
C HIS A 175 -3.09 -13.46 -1.02
N SER A 176 -3.71 -12.47 -1.67
CA SER A 176 -4.47 -12.65 -2.90
C SER A 176 -3.55 -12.69 -4.12
N VAL A 177 -3.46 -13.85 -4.78
CA VAL A 177 -2.74 -14.00 -6.06
C VAL A 177 -3.27 -13.05 -7.12
N LYS A 178 -4.61 -12.90 -7.18
CA LYS A 178 -5.26 -11.98 -8.12
C LYS A 178 -4.78 -10.54 -7.92
N CYS A 179 -4.66 -10.08 -6.68
CA CYS A 179 -4.16 -8.74 -6.38
C CYS A 179 -2.66 -8.61 -6.65
N ALA A 180 -1.87 -9.61 -6.25
CA ALA A 180 -0.43 -9.62 -6.48
C ALA A 180 -0.08 -9.56 -7.98
N ALA A 181 -0.91 -10.14 -8.85
CA ALA A 181 -0.70 -10.14 -10.29
C ALA A 181 -0.79 -8.75 -10.95
N PHE A 182 -1.28 -7.73 -10.25
CA PHE A 182 -1.21 -6.34 -10.71
C PHE A 182 0.17 -5.70 -10.50
N ALA A 183 0.99 -6.24 -9.60
CA ALA A 183 2.34 -5.74 -9.35
C ALA A 183 3.30 -6.12 -10.49
N LYS A 184 4.42 -5.39 -10.58
CA LYS A 184 5.51 -5.68 -11.53
C LYS A 184 6.43 -6.78 -11.03
N ARG A 185 6.52 -6.96 -9.71
CA ARG A 185 7.31 -7.98 -9.03
C ARG A 185 6.58 -8.49 -7.80
N VAL A 186 6.71 -9.78 -7.54
CA VAL A 186 6.20 -10.42 -6.32
C VAL A 186 7.38 -10.99 -5.54
N ILE A 187 7.44 -10.64 -4.26
CA ILE A 187 8.42 -11.14 -3.29
C ILE A 187 7.70 -12.09 -2.35
N PHE A 188 8.22 -13.29 -2.21
CA PHE A 188 7.71 -14.29 -1.28
C PHE A 188 8.53 -14.28 0.01
N ILE A 189 7.84 -14.10 1.14
CA ILE A 189 8.44 -14.16 2.48
C ILE A 189 8.01 -15.46 3.15
N LYS A 190 9.01 -16.17 3.69
CA LYS A 190 8.86 -17.38 4.50
C LYS A 190 9.78 -17.26 5.71
N ASP A 191 9.25 -17.51 6.92
CA ASP A 191 10.01 -17.49 8.18
C ASP A 191 10.87 -16.21 8.37
N GLY A 192 10.28 -15.05 8.04
CA GLY A 192 10.95 -13.75 8.16
C GLY A 192 12.03 -13.47 7.11
N ARG A 193 12.17 -14.28 6.07
CA ARG A 193 13.18 -14.12 5.02
C ARG A 193 12.55 -14.01 3.64
N VAL A 194 13.20 -13.22 2.79
CA VAL A 194 12.91 -13.26 1.35
C VAL A 194 13.39 -14.60 0.83
N TYR A 195 12.44 -15.42 0.40
CA TYR A 195 12.71 -16.78 -0.07
C TYR A 195 12.81 -16.86 -1.59
N HIS A 196 11.92 -16.15 -2.28
CA HIS A 196 11.86 -16.16 -3.74
C HIS A 196 11.26 -14.86 -4.26
N GLU A 197 11.58 -14.51 -5.50
CA GLU A 197 10.95 -13.38 -6.19
C GLU A 197 10.74 -13.69 -7.67
N ILE A 198 9.65 -13.18 -8.21
CA ILE A 198 9.29 -13.34 -9.61
C ILE A 198 8.88 -11.99 -10.21
N TYR A 199 9.16 -11.84 -11.48
CA TYR A 199 8.93 -10.61 -12.24
C TYR A 199 7.85 -10.86 -13.30
N LYS A 200 6.95 -9.87 -13.46
CA LYS A 200 5.85 -9.93 -14.42
C LYS A 200 6.36 -9.85 -15.87
N GLY A 201 7.33 -8.96 -16.12
CA GLY A 201 7.81 -8.69 -17.47
C GLY A 201 6.69 -8.21 -18.40
N SER A 202 6.53 -8.89 -19.53
CA SER A 202 5.48 -8.62 -20.52
C SER A 202 4.19 -9.42 -20.33
N ASP A 203 4.08 -10.23 -19.27
CA ASP A 203 2.90 -11.03 -19.01
C ASP A 203 1.67 -10.14 -18.72
N ASP A 204 0.50 -10.63 -19.10
CA ASP A 204 -0.75 -10.10 -18.60
C ASP A 204 -1.02 -10.56 -17.14
N ASN A 205 -2.06 -10.01 -16.52
CA ASN A 205 -2.37 -10.34 -15.13
C ASN A 205 -2.74 -11.82 -14.94
N LEU A 206 -3.38 -12.46 -15.91
CA LEU A 206 -3.80 -13.87 -15.82
C LEU A 206 -2.60 -14.80 -15.85
N THR A 207 -1.76 -14.64 -16.85
CA THR A 207 -0.51 -15.40 -17.01
C THR A 207 0.41 -15.24 -15.80
N PHE A 208 0.53 -14.01 -15.30
CA PHE A 208 1.35 -13.75 -14.13
C PHE A 208 0.75 -14.36 -12.84
N ALA A 209 -0.59 -14.36 -12.70
CA ALA A 209 -1.26 -15.03 -11.58
C ALA A 209 -1.00 -16.55 -11.58
N GLU A 210 -0.96 -17.19 -12.75
CA GLU A 210 -0.61 -18.62 -12.89
C GLU A 210 0.83 -18.87 -12.40
N LYS A 211 1.80 -18.02 -12.80
CA LYS A 211 3.19 -18.11 -12.32
C LYS A 211 3.30 -17.92 -10.82
N ILE A 212 2.54 -16.97 -10.24
CA ILE A 212 2.48 -16.76 -8.79
C ILE A 212 1.96 -18.02 -8.09
N ASN A 213 0.86 -18.61 -8.58
CA ASN A 213 0.30 -19.85 -8.03
C ASN A 213 1.31 -21.01 -8.07
N GLN A 214 2.00 -21.19 -9.20
CA GLN A 214 3.02 -22.22 -9.34
C GLN A 214 4.16 -22.03 -8.34
N ALA A 215 4.65 -20.79 -8.19
CA ALA A 215 5.67 -20.47 -7.20
C ALA A 215 5.19 -20.78 -5.76
N GLN A 216 3.96 -20.43 -5.40
CA GLN A 216 3.40 -20.77 -4.08
C GLN A 216 3.32 -22.29 -3.83
N ILE A 217 2.87 -23.07 -4.83
CA ILE A 217 2.81 -24.53 -4.71
C ILE A 217 4.21 -25.10 -4.49
N MET A 218 5.21 -24.67 -5.25
CA MET A 218 6.60 -25.12 -5.07
C MET A 218 7.15 -24.77 -3.68
N LEU A 219 6.88 -23.57 -3.19
CA LEU A 219 7.33 -23.11 -1.87
C LEU A 219 6.68 -23.90 -0.72
N ASN A 220 5.40 -24.31 -0.89
CA ASN A 220 4.67 -25.10 0.10
C ASN A 220 4.99 -26.61 -0.01
N GLY A 221 5.31 -27.10 -1.21
CA GLY A 221 5.68 -28.49 -1.47
C GLY A 221 7.02 -28.91 -0.87
N VAL A 222 7.97 -28.00 -0.76
CA VAL A 222 9.29 -28.27 -0.14
C VAL A 222 9.16 -28.61 1.35
N ASN A 223 8.12 -28.15 2.04
CA ASN A 223 7.88 -28.42 3.46
C ASN A 223 7.46 -29.89 3.77
N ASN A 224 7.05 -30.68 2.77
CA ASN A 224 6.59 -32.07 3.00
C ASN A 224 7.73 -33.10 2.94
N TYR A 225 8.94 -32.71 2.61
CA TYR A 225 10.08 -33.61 2.49
C TYR A 225 11.16 -33.41 3.58
N GLU A 226 10.99 -32.42 4.47
CA GLU A 226 11.95 -32.12 5.57
C GLU A 226 11.41 -32.48 6.96
N LYS A 227 10.48 -33.47 7.06
CA LYS A 227 10.04 -34.03 8.34
C LYS A 227 10.49 -35.47 8.49
#